data_6a7cbc342c6813bdbd0761b20188a2b7
#
_entry.id   6a7cbc342c6813bdbd0761b20188a2b7
#
_cell.length_a   1.000
_cell.length_b   1.000
_cell.length_c   1.000
_cell.angle_alpha   90.00
_cell.angle_beta   90.00
_cell.angle_gamma   90.00
#
_symmetry.space_group_name_H-M   'P 1'
#
loop_
_entity.id
_entity.type
_entity.pdbx_description
1 polymer ?
#
loop_
_entity_poly.entity_id
_entity_poly.type
_entity_poly.pdbx_seq_one_letter_code
_entity_poly.pdbx_strand_id
1 'polypeptide(L)'
;ITLIVLLFPFFLGFLKVKAQKINQFTKDNKRTGVWKKYHSNKRIRYKGSFVNGKEVGIFKYYDITTSKHPTIIKEFLPTSDSAKVSYYNLDGKLRTKGAMVGKNRVGKWVYFFPNGALFSEELYIDGKLEGELKNYYKNGKTLEITQFSNGMKNGFSKKYSDQGILIEEVIYLNDVLNGEGKYFELNGDLKEEGVYKDGKRAGTWEFYIG
;
A
#
# COMPACT_ATOMS: atom_id res chain seq x y z
N ILE A 1 -49.42 -44.52 -40.13
CA ILE A 1 -48.57 -43.34 -39.75
C ILE A 1 -47.34 -43.88 -39.10
N THR A 2 -46.21 -43.95 -39.89
CA THR A 2 -44.94 -44.50 -39.43
C THR A 2 -44.07 -43.37 -38.88
N LEU A 3 -43.79 -43.40 -37.58
CA LEU A 3 -42.97 -42.42 -36.90
C LEU A 3 -41.48 -42.77 -37.10
N ILE A 4 -40.74 -41.96 -37.89
CA ILE A 4 -39.30 -42.09 -38.07
C ILE A 4 -38.62 -41.27 -36.93
N VAL A 5 -38.00 -41.97 -35.98
CA VAL A 5 -37.14 -41.39 -34.96
C VAL A 5 -35.71 -41.22 -35.53
N LEU A 6 -35.34 -39.99 -35.86
CA LEU A 6 -33.97 -39.63 -36.25
C LEU A 6 -33.09 -39.54 -35.00
N LEU A 7 -32.27 -40.56 -34.77
CA LEU A 7 -31.19 -40.54 -33.77
C LEU A 7 -30.03 -39.68 -34.28
N PHE A 8 -29.86 -38.47 -33.75
CA PHE A 8 -28.65 -37.68 -33.96
C PHE A 8 -27.52 -38.23 -33.08
N PRO A 9 -26.37 -38.64 -33.63
CA PRO A 9 -25.24 -39.05 -32.81
C PRO A 9 -24.59 -37.80 -32.19
N PHE A 10 -24.69 -37.68 -30.86
CA PHE A 10 -23.99 -36.68 -30.10
C PHE A 10 -22.48 -37.00 -30.09
N PHE A 11 -21.72 -36.36 -30.97
CA PHE A 11 -20.26 -36.46 -31.02
C PHE A 11 -19.72 -35.64 -29.83
N LEU A 12 -19.50 -36.26 -28.68
CA LEU A 12 -18.72 -35.72 -27.58
C LEU A 12 -17.25 -35.65 -28.00
N GLY A 13 -16.88 -34.53 -28.62
CA GLY A 13 -15.48 -34.21 -28.88
C GLY A 13 -14.76 -33.98 -27.55
N PHE A 14 -13.97 -34.95 -27.08
CA PHE A 14 -13.05 -34.77 -25.97
C PHE A 14 -11.98 -33.75 -26.35
N LEU A 15 -12.17 -32.48 -25.94
CA LEU A 15 -11.13 -31.49 -25.99
C LEU A 15 -10.01 -31.94 -25.01
N LYS A 16 -8.92 -32.48 -25.59
CA LYS A 16 -7.69 -32.76 -24.80
C LYS A 16 -7.14 -31.44 -24.33
N VAL A 17 -7.50 -31.01 -23.09
CA VAL A 17 -6.88 -29.91 -22.42
C VAL A 17 -5.43 -30.33 -22.13
N LYS A 18 -4.48 -29.82 -22.91
CA LYS A 18 -3.06 -30.03 -22.64
C LYS A 18 -2.75 -29.31 -21.31
N ALA A 19 -2.31 -30.05 -20.30
CA ALA A 19 -1.85 -29.48 -19.06
C ALA A 19 -0.77 -28.42 -19.35
N GLN A 20 -0.96 -27.20 -18.84
CA GLN A 20 0.00 -26.11 -19.03
C GLN A 20 1.32 -26.48 -18.34
N LYS A 21 2.41 -26.54 -19.11
CA LYS A 21 3.75 -26.74 -18.54
C LYS A 21 4.11 -25.55 -17.65
N ILE A 22 4.53 -25.82 -16.42
CA ILE A 22 4.95 -24.80 -15.44
C ILE A 22 6.46 -24.83 -15.23
N ASN A 23 7.04 -23.74 -14.67
CA ASN A 23 8.45 -23.63 -14.27
C ASN A 23 9.43 -23.88 -15.43
N GLN A 24 9.17 -23.26 -16.57
CA GLN A 24 9.99 -23.43 -17.77
C GLN A 24 11.09 -22.37 -17.88
N PHE A 25 12.19 -22.75 -18.58
CA PHE A 25 13.27 -21.84 -18.93
C PHE A 25 13.34 -21.71 -20.46
N THR A 26 13.78 -20.55 -20.92
CA THR A 26 14.21 -20.35 -22.33
C THR A 26 15.51 -21.07 -22.61
N LYS A 27 15.94 -21.08 -23.88
CA LYS A 27 17.29 -21.59 -24.25
C LYS A 27 18.42 -20.87 -23.54
N ASP A 28 18.24 -19.57 -23.21
CA ASP A 28 19.22 -18.73 -22.49
C ASP A 28 19.07 -18.82 -20.95
N ASN A 29 18.46 -19.90 -20.45
CA ASN A 29 18.24 -20.16 -19.03
C ASN A 29 17.48 -19.04 -18.28
N LYS A 30 16.58 -18.32 -18.97
CA LYS A 30 15.70 -17.30 -18.35
C LYS A 30 14.33 -17.90 -18.09
N ARG A 31 13.72 -17.54 -16.95
CA ARG A 31 12.35 -17.99 -16.62
C ARG A 31 11.36 -17.53 -17.67
N THR A 32 10.41 -18.43 -18.03
CA THR A 32 9.34 -18.13 -18.99
C THR A 32 8.06 -18.90 -18.66
N GLY A 33 6.92 -18.38 -19.09
CA GLY A 33 5.62 -18.99 -18.86
C GLY A 33 5.16 -18.94 -17.40
N VAL A 34 4.25 -19.81 -17.03
CA VAL A 34 3.67 -19.87 -15.67
C VAL A 34 4.65 -20.52 -14.70
N TRP A 35 4.84 -19.86 -13.56
CA TRP A 35 5.70 -20.33 -12.47
C TRP A 35 4.92 -20.50 -11.16
N LYS A 36 5.25 -21.59 -10.46
CA LYS A 36 4.79 -21.86 -9.11
C LYS A 36 5.98 -22.28 -8.26
N LYS A 37 6.13 -21.69 -7.08
CA LYS A 37 7.11 -22.10 -6.08
C LYS A 37 6.41 -22.47 -4.77
N TYR A 38 6.97 -23.41 -4.03
CA TYR A 38 6.38 -23.93 -2.81
C TYR A 38 7.30 -23.66 -1.62
N HIS A 39 6.72 -23.56 -0.44
CA HIS A 39 7.40 -23.56 0.84
C HIS A 39 7.88 -24.99 1.18
N SER A 40 8.69 -25.15 2.23
CA SER A 40 9.18 -26.44 2.71
C SER A 40 8.05 -27.41 3.09
N ASN A 41 6.91 -26.88 3.59
CA ASN A 41 5.71 -27.65 3.91
C ASN A 41 4.80 -27.97 2.71
N LYS A 42 5.30 -27.81 1.47
CA LYS A 42 4.59 -28.04 0.19
C LYS A 42 3.42 -27.09 -0.09
N ARG A 43 3.14 -26.11 0.75
CA ARG A 43 2.16 -25.06 0.43
C ARG A 43 2.72 -24.11 -0.60
N ILE A 44 1.85 -23.56 -1.47
CA ILE A 44 2.27 -22.61 -2.49
C ILE A 44 2.88 -21.36 -1.81
N ARG A 45 4.07 -20.97 -2.28
CA ARG A 45 4.76 -19.75 -1.86
C ARG A 45 4.44 -18.57 -2.78
N TYR A 46 4.50 -18.81 -4.11
CA TYR A 46 4.05 -17.83 -5.09
C TYR A 46 3.62 -18.51 -6.39
N LYS A 47 2.79 -17.78 -7.14
CA LYS A 47 2.48 -18.08 -8.55
C LYS A 47 2.43 -16.79 -9.36
N GLY A 48 2.89 -16.85 -10.60
CA GLY A 48 2.92 -15.73 -11.54
C GLY A 48 3.45 -16.17 -12.90
N SER A 49 3.69 -15.22 -13.79
CA SER A 49 4.21 -15.50 -15.12
C SER A 49 5.49 -14.70 -15.40
N PHE A 50 6.40 -15.30 -16.15
CA PHE A 50 7.64 -14.69 -16.59
C PHE A 50 7.70 -14.62 -18.11
N VAL A 51 8.30 -13.55 -18.64
CA VAL A 51 8.73 -13.42 -20.03
C VAL A 51 10.19 -12.99 -20.02
N ASN A 52 11.06 -13.82 -20.61
CA ASN A 52 12.51 -13.57 -20.66
C ASN A 52 13.14 -13.20 -19.31
N GLY A 53 12.72 -13.88 -18.22
CA GLY A 53 13.22 -13.67 -16.87
C GLY A 53 12.57 -12.52 -16.10
N LYS A 54 11.77 -11.66 -16.73
CA LYS A 54 11.02 -10.57 -16.09
C LYS A 54 9.64 -11.06 -15.65
N GLU A 55 9.21 -10.63 -14.46
CA GLU A 55 7.86 -10.85 -13.96
C GLU A 55 6.84 -10.05 -14.80
N VAL A 56 5.72 -10.68 -15.17
CA VAL A 56 4.66 -10.04 -15.96
C VAL A 56 3.28 -10.43 -15.44
N GLY A 57 2.31 -9.53 -15.63
CA GLY A 57 0.93 -9.76 -15.20
C GLY A 57 0.78 -9.86 -13.69
N ILE A 58 0.01 -10.81 -13.20
CA ILE A 58 -0.34 -10.91 -11.78
C ILE A 58 0.51 -11.96 -11.08
N PHE A 59 1.27 -11.53 -10.06
CA PHE A 59 1.94 -12.38 -9.10
C PHE A 59 1.17 -12.42 -7.78
N LYS A 60 0.96 -13.62 -7.25
CA LYS A 60 0.34 -13.85 -5.94
C LYS A 60 1.32 -14.58 -5.04
N TYR A 61 1.60 -14.01 -3.87
CA TYR A 61 2.47 -14.57 -2.84
C TYR A 61 1.63 -14.97 -1.63
N TYR A 62 1.99 -16.08 -1.01
CA TYR A 62 1.25 -16.69 0.09
C TYR A 62 2.16 -16.91 1.29
N ASP A 63 1.57 -16.85 2.46
CA ASP A 63 2.25 -17.15 3.71
C ASP A 63 2.49 -18.66 3.88
N ILE A 64 3.52 -19.04 4.65
CA ILE A 64 3.85 -20.44 4.92
C ILE A 64 2.76 -21.13 5.74
N THR A 65 2.02 -20.41 6.57
CA THR A 65 0.97 -20.96 7.45
C THR A 65 -0.32 -21.25 6.73
N THR A 66 -0.65 -20.50 5.67
CA THR A 66 -1.89 -20.68 4.89
C THR A 66 -1.71 -20.28 3.43
N SER A 67 -2.40 -20.98 2.54
CA SER A 67 -2.54 -20.61 1.12
C SER A 67 -3.98 -20.25 0.73
N LYS A 68 -4.85 -20.03 1.73
CA LYS A 68 -6.26 -19.69 1.48
C LYS A 68 -6.37 -18.35 0.75
N HIS A 69 -5.63 -17.34 1.22
CA HIS A 69 -5.58 -16.00 0.62
C HIS A 69 -4.13 -15.61 0.34
N PRO A 70 -3.83 -14.93 -0.79
CA PRO A 70 -2.51 -14.34 -0.98
C PRO A 70 -2.32 -13.20 0.00
N THR A 71 -1.11 -13.08 0.58
CA THR A 71 -0.72 -11.97 1.44
C THR A 71 -0.16 -10.79 0.65
N ILE A 72 0.35 -11.04 -0.57
CA ILE A 72 0.80 -9.98 -1.48
C ILE A 72 0.29 -10.30 -2.89
N ILE A 73 -0.26 -9.29 -3.55
CA ILE A 73 -0.56 -9.31 -4.98
C ILE A 73 0.25 -8.18 -5.64
N LYS A 74 1.03 -8.54 -6.67
CA LYS A 74 1.70 -7.58 -7.55
C LYS A 74 1.10 -7.69 -8.95
N GLU A 75 0.73 -6.56 -9.53
CA GLU A 75 0.26 -6.47 -10.90
C GLU A 75 1.25 -5.64 -11.71
N PHE A 76 2.05 -6.31 -12.53
CA PHE A 76 3.05 -5.69 -13.39
C PHE A 76 2.36 -5.07 -14.60
N LEU A 77 2.64 -3.81 -14.86
CA LEU A 77 2.10 -3.08 -16.01
C LEU A 77 2.89 -3.45 -17.29
N PRO A 78 2.21 -3.69 -18.42
CA PRO A 78 2.88 -4.14 -19.64
C PRO A 78 3.95 -3.19 -20.20
N THR A 79 3.77 -1.89 -19.96
CA THR A 79 4.55 -0.81 -20.59
C THR A 79 5.54 -0.12 -19.62
N SER A 80 5.65 -0.58 -18.38
CA SER A 80 6.54 0.06 -17.40
C SER A 80 7.15 -0.97 -16.45
N ASP A 81 8.29 -0.63 -15.83
CA ASP A 81 8.90 -1.44 -14.79
C ASP A 81 8.17 -1.33 -13.42
N SER A 82 7.00 -0.68 -13.41
CA SER A 82 6.20 -0.50 -12.22
C SER A 82 5.22 -1.65 -12.00
N ALA A 83 4.92 -1.93 -10.74
CA ALA A 83 3.88 -2.85 -10.34
C ALA A 83 2.95 -2.17 -9.33
N LYS A 84 1.62 -2.35 -9.52
CA LYS A 84 0.67 -2.11 -8.43
C LYS A 84 0.82 -3.22 -7.41
N VAL A 85 0.90 -2.85 -6.14
CA VAL A 85 1.11 -3.81 -5.05
C VAL A 85 0.02 -3.67 -4.01
N SER A 86 -0.54 -4.79 -3.60
CA SER A 86 -1.53 -4.86 -2.54
C SER A 86 -1.09 -5.89 -1.50
N TYR A 87 -1.12 -5.51 -0.23
CA TYR A 87 -0.79 -6.37 0.91
C TYR A 87 -2.05 -6.68 1.70
N TYR A 88 -2.19 -7.93 2.09
CA TYR A 88 -3.35 -8.45 2.81
C TYR A 88 -2.91 -9.13 4.10
N ASN A 89 -3.78 -9.17 5.10
CA ASN A 89 -3.59 -10.05 6.25
C ASN A 89 -3.93 -11.51 5.87
N LEU A 90 -3.75 -12.43 6.81
CA LEU A 90 -4.00 -13.86 6.59
C LEU A 90 -5.48 -14.18 6.31
N ASP A 91 -6.41 -13.31 6.75
CA ASP A 91 -7.85 -13.43 6.50
C ASP A 91 -8.25 -12.85 5.13
N GLY A 92 -7.28 -12.34 4.35
CA GLY A 92 -7.53 -11.75 3.03
C GLY A 92 -8.06 -10.32 3.04
N LYS A 93 -8.00 -9.62 4.19
CA LYS A 93 -8.37 -8.19 4.26
C LYS A 93 -7.22 -7.32 3.81
N LEU A 94 -7.51 -6.34 2.97
CA LEU A 94 -6.53 -5.37 2.47
C LEU A 94 -5.95 -4.54 3.64
N ARG A 95 -4.62 -4.42 3.68
CA ARG A 95 -3.89 -3.65 4.69
C ARG A 95 -3.24 -2.41 4.11
N THR A 96 -2.67 -2.54 2.93
CA THR A 96 -2.08 -1.41 2.21
C THR A 96 -2.00 -1.69 0.72
N LYS A 97 -2.02 -0.63 -0.08
CA LYS A 97 -1.81 -0.68 -1.53
C LYS A 97 -1.07 0.54 -2.03
N GLY A 98 -0.36 0.38 -3.12
CA GLY A 98 0.39 1.44 -3.79
C GLY A 98 1.07 0.93 -5.05
N ALA A 99 2.08 1.64 -5.51
CA ALA A 99 2.90 1.26 -6.65
C ALA A 99 4.38 1.16 -6.28
N MET A 100 5.12 0.29 -6.96
CA MET A 100 6.56 0.12 -6.79
C MET A 100 7.25 0.10 -8.15
N VAL A 101 8.46 0.67 -8.20
CA VAL A 101 9.43 0.45 -9.27
C VAL A 101 10.63 -0.26 -8.65
N GLY A 102 10.85 -1.51 -9.06
CA GLY A 102 11.84 -2.37 -8.40
C GLY A 102 11.52 -2.58 -6.91
N LYS A 103 12.36 -2.03 -6.02
CA LYS A 103 12.18 -2.09 -4.56
C LYS A 103 11.62 -0.78 -3.98
N ASN A 104 11.55 0.29 -4.77
CA ASN A 104 11.16 1.62 -4.31
C ASN A 104 9.64 1.80 -4.39
N ARG A 105 9.05 2.35 -3.34
CA ARG A 105 7.68 2.85 -3.38
C ARG A 105 7.62 4.09 -4.27
N VAL A 106 6.54 4.22 -5.07
CA VAL A 106 6.28 5.39 -5.90
C VAL A 106 4.80 5.74 -5.87
N GLY A 107 4.49 7.02 -6.06
CA GLY A 107 3.13 7.51 -6.08
C GLY A 107 2.40 7.36 -4.74
N LYS A 108 1.08 7.38 -4.80
CA LYS A 108 0.23 7.32 -3.60
C LYS A 108 0.19 5.92 -3.01
N TRP A 109 0.45 5.83 -1.70
CA TRP A 109 0.26 4.65 -0.87
C TRP A 109 -0.88 4.88 0.11
N VAL A 110 -1.70 3.86 0.31
CA VAL A 110 -2.88 3.92 1.17
C VAL A 110 -2.85 2.74 2.14
N TYR A 111 -3.10 3.01 3.41
CA TYR A 111 -3.10 2.03 4.49
C TYR A 111 -4.49 1.98 5.13
N PHE A 112 -4.86 0.81 5.64
CA PHE A 112 -6.18 0.57 6.21
C PHE A 112 -6.09 -0.04 7.61
N PHE A 113 -7.00 0.35 8.47
CA PHE A 113 -7.26 -0.32 9.73
C PHE A 113 -7.79 -1.75 9.48
N PRO A 114 -7.75 -2.65 10.50
CA PRO A 114 -8.30 -4.00 10.38
C PRO A 114 -9.79 -4.07 10.01
N ASN A 115 -10.56 -3.03 10.35
CA ASN A 115 -11.97 -2.89 9.99
C ASN A 115 -12.19 -2.37 8.55
N GLY A 116 -11.12 -2.04 7.81
CA GLY A 116 -11.18 -1.51 6.45
C GLY A 116 -11.26 0.01 6.35
N ALA A 117 -11.39 0.74 7.46
CA ALA A 117 -11.33 2.20 7.45
C ALA A 117 -9.93 2.68 7.03
N LEU A 118 -9.87 3.86 6.41
CA LEU A 118 -8.63 4.50 6.02
C LEU A 118 -7.80 4.83 7.27
N PHE A 119 -6.51 4.45 7.25
CA PHE A 119 -5.55 4.74 8.32
C PHE A 119 -4.57 5.83 7.91
N SER A 120 -3.95 5.71 6.72
CA SER A 120 -2.94 6.66 6.26
C SER A 120 -2.92 6.78 4.75
N GLU A 121 -2.57 7.97 4.28
CA GLU A 121 -2.23 8.28 2.89
C GLU A 121 -0.84 8.90 2.84
N GLU A 122 0.00 8.38 1.98
CA GLU A 122 1.40 8.76 1.81
C GLU A 122 1.71 8.94 0.33
N LEU A 123 2.56 9.90 -0.01
CA LEU A 123 3.10 10.06 -1.35
C LEU A 123 4.59 9.74 -1.35
N TYR A 124 5.03 8.98 -2.34
CA TYR A 124 6.44 8.59 -2.51
C TYR A 124 6.97 9.00 -3.87
N ILE A 125 8.18 9.58 -3.86
CA ILE A 125 9.01 9.79 -5.03
C ILE A 125 10.33 9.07 -4.77
N ASP A 126 10.70 8.14 -5.66
CA ASP A 126 11.94 7.35 -5.58
C ASP A 126 12.19 6.68 -4.22
N GLY A 127 11.12 6.18 -3.59
CA GLY A 127 11.18 5.49 -2.31
C GLY A 127 11.19 6.39 -1.07
N LYS A 128 11.16 7.70 -1.25
CA LYS A 128 11.13 8.70 -0.16
C LYS A 128 9.75 9.34 -0.06
N LEU A 129 9.33 9.64 1.17
CA LEU A 129 8.11 10.43 1.42
C LEU A 129 8.28 11.84 0.83
N GLU A 130 7.24 12.33 0.14
CA GLU A 130 7.20 13.64 -0.48
C GLU A 130 5.79 14.22 -0.38
N GLY A 131 5.66 15.53 -0.07
CA GLY A 131 4.37 16.19 0.08
C GLY A 131 3.66 15.82 1.38
N GLU A 132 2.34 15.80 1.38
CA GLU A 132 1.53 15.59 2.58
C GLU A 132 1.36 14.09 2.90
N LEU A 133 1.71 13.72 4.12
CA LEU A 133 1.27 12.49 4.79
C LEU A 133 0.02 12.82 5.62
N LYS A 134 -1.04 12.02 5.47
CA LYS A 134 -2.28 12.16 6.23
C LYS A 134 -2.58 10.90 7.00
N ASN A 135 -2.77 11.03 8.32
CA ASN A 135 -3.24 9.97 9.18
C ASN A 135 -4.68 10.24 9.63
N TYR A 136 -5.43 9.17 9.86
CA TYR A 136 -6.85 9.25 10.19
C TYR A 136 -7.17 8.44 11.45
N TYR A 137 -8.14 8.90 12.19
CA TYR A 137 -8.81 8.12 13.24
C TYR A 137 -9.70 7.02 12.61
N LYS A 138 -10.09 6.03 13.41
CA LYS A 138 -11.01 4.96 12.97
C LYS A 138 -12.40 5.48 12.56
N ASN A 139 -12.81 6.66 13.06
CA ASN A 139 -14.05 7.34 12.70
C ASN A 139 -13.94 8.12 11.37
N GLY A 140 -12.78 8.08 10.69
CA GLY A 140 -12.52 8.73 9.42
C GLY A 140 -12.10 10.20 9.51
N LYS A 141 -12.11 10.81 10.71
CA LYS A 141 -11.61 12.17 10.89
C LYS A 141 -10.09 12.19 10.82
N THR A 142 -9.53 13.30 10.36
CA THR A 142 -8.09 13.51 10.30
C THR A 142 -7.47 13.51 11.70
N LEU A 143 -6.40 12.72 11.89
CA LEU A 143 -5.55 12.73 13.08
C LEU A 143 -4.39 13.69 12.90
N GLU A 144 -3.71 13.61 11.76
CA GLU A 144 -2.48 14.35 11.50
C GLU A 144 -2.31 14.64 10.01
N ILE A 145 -1.79 15.81 9.70
CA ILE A 145 -1.27 16.17 8.37
C ILE A 145 0.13 16.69 8.57
N THR A 146 1.13 16.07 7.93
CA THR A 146 2.53 16.45 8.04
C THR A 146 3.16 16.57 6.65
N GLN A 147 3.87 17.66 6.38
CA GLN A 147 4.62 17.84 5.14
C GLN A 147 5.98 17.16 5.21
N PHE A 148 6.33 16.49 4.11
CA PHE A 148 7.61 15.82 3.92
C PHE A 148 8.29 16.32 2.65
N SER A 149 9.61 16.40 2.68
CA SER A 149 10.45 16.54 1.50
C SER A 149 11.68 15.65 1.61
N ASN A 150 11.96 14.89 0.55
CA ASN A 150 13.06 13.91 0.51
C ASN A 150 13.07 12.89 1.66
N GLY A 151 11.91 12.56 2.23
CA GLY A 151 11.73 11.61 3.33
C GLY A 151 11.86 12.20 4.73
N MET A 152 12.13 13.50 4.87
CA MET A 152 12.21 14.22 6.14
C MET A 152 10.99 15.13 6.31
N LYS A 153 10.53 15.33 7.57
CA LYS A 153 9.51 16.35 7.87
C LYS A 153 10.06 17.72 7.49
N ASN A 154 9.36 18.44 6.63
CA ASN A 154 9.78 19.75 6.15
C ASN A 154 8.55 20.58 5.78
N GLY A 155 8.26 21.60 6.58
CA GLY A 155 7.02 22.37 6.51
C GLY A 155 6.12 22.11 7.72
N PHE A 156 4.83 22.37 7.59
CA PHE A 156 3.89 22.25 8.70
C PHE A 156 3.59 20.80 9.09
N SER A 157 3.26 20.63 10.37
CA SER A 157 2.61 19.45 10.93
C SER A 157 1.44 19.92 11.78
N LYS A 158 0.24 19.37 11.51
CA LYS A 158 -1.00 19.67 12.21
C LYS A 158 -1.56 18.41 12.82
N LYS A 159 -1.95 18.44 14.08
CA LYS A 159 -2.66 17.36 14.76
C LYS A 159 -4.05 17.80 15.18
N TYR A 160 -4.97 16.86 15.11
CA TYR A 160 -6.38 17.10 15.43
C TYR A 160 -6.85 16.08 16.46
N SER A 161 -7.84 16.47 17.27
CA SER A 161 -8.57 15.55 18.12
C SER A 161 -9.46 14.61 17.28
N ASP A 162 -9.98 13.55 17.90
CA ASP A 162 -10.95 12.63 17.26
C ASP A 162 -12.32 13.28 16.99
N GLN A 163 -12.53 14.50 17.53
CA GLN A 163 -13.64 15.37 17.20
C GLN A 163 -13.35 16.29 15.99
N GLY A 164 -12.07 16.35 15.52
CA GLY A 164 -11.64 17.18 14.40
C GLY A 164 -11.20 18.59 14.79
N ILE A 165 -10.99 18.83 16.07
CA ILE A 165 -10.48 20.12 16.60
C ILE A 165 -8.97 20.13 16.42
N LEU A 166 -8.40 21.20 15.86
CA LEU A 166 -6.96 21.40 15.78
C LEU A 166 -6.39 21.54 17.21
N ILE A 167 -5.38 20.72 17.55
CA ILE A 167 -4.75 20.71 18.87
C ILE A 167 -3.27 21.08 18.85
N GLU A 168 -2.62 20.93 17.69
CA GLU A 168 -1.21 21.28 17.51
C GLU A 168 -0.96 21.73 16.08
N GLU A 169 -0.25 22.81 15.90
CA GLU A 169 0.33 23.24 14.62
C GLU A 169 1.78 23.66 14.86
N VAL A 170 2.71 22.98 14.19
CA VAL A 170 4.15 23.23 14.34
C VAL A 170 4.82 23.18 12.97
N ILE A 171 6.02 23.77 12.89
CA ILE A 171 6.83 23.79 11.67
C ILE A 171 8.09 22.97 11.89
N TYR A 172 8.41 22.11 10.91
CA TYR A 172 9.64 21.34 10.84
C TYR A 172 10.56 21.83 9.72
N LEU A 173 11.84 21.79 9.97
CA LEU A 173 12.90 21.90 8.99
C LEU A 173 13.83 20.67 9.14
N ASN A 174 13.81 19.77 8.17
CA ASN A 174 14.60 18.53 8.12
C ASN A 174 14.49 17.72 9.44
N ASP A 175 13.26 17.33 9.80
CA ASP A 175 12.88 16.57 11.01
C ASP A 175 13.04 17.31 12.34
N VAL A 176 13.52 18.55 12.35
CA VAL A 176 13.73 19.36 13.56
C VAL A 176 12.67 20.45 13.64
N LEU A 177 12.06 20.65 14.82
CA LEU A 177 11.14 21.78 15.06
C LEU A 177 11.88 23.10 14.83
N ASN A 178 11.39 23.92 13.90
CA ASN A 178 12.01 25.19 13.53
C ASN A 178 10.97 26.11 12.89
N GLY A 179 10.49 27.08 13.63
CA GLY A 179 9.42 27.99 13.25
C GLY A 179 8.33 28.09 14.30
N GLU A 180 7.18 28.61 13.91
CA GLU A 180 6.04 28.80 14.82
C GLU A 180 5.51 27.45 15.35
N GLY A 181 5.07 27.47 16.62
CA GLY A 181 4.34 26.39 17.26
C GLY A 181 3.13 26.94 17.99
N LYS A 182 1.96 26.35 17.72
CA LYS A 182 0.66 26.69 18.32
C LYS A 182 0.01 25.45 18.87
N TYR A 183 -0.52 25.56 20.07
CA TYR A 183 -1.23 24.50 20.75
C TYR A 183 -2.59 25.00 21.21
N PHE A 184 -3.59 24.14 21.11
CA PHE A 184 -4.98 24.51 21.31
C PHE A 184 -5.62 23.59 22.34
N GLU A 185 -6.59 24.11 23.07
CA GLU A 185 -7.48 23.35 23.94
C GLU A 185 -8.52 22.54 23.11
N LEU A 186 -9.19 21.59 23.73
CA LEU A 186 -10.18 20.75 23.05
C LEU A 186 -11.46 21.51 22.64
N ASN A 187 -11.66 22.73 23.15
CA ASN A 187 -12.71 23.64 22.70
C ASN A 187 -12.28 24.46 21.46
N GLY A 188 -11.01 24.37 21.06
CA GLY A 188 -10.42 25.09 19.91
C GLY A 188 -9.75 26.41 20.27
N ASP A 189 -9.78 26.83 21.55
CA ASP A 189 -9.12 28.04 21.98
C ASP A 189 -7.60 27.87 21.96
N LEU A 190 -6.89 28.94 21.62
CA LEU A 190 -5.43 28.95 21.65
C LEU A 190 -4.97 28.84 23.09
N LYS A 191 -4.12 27.88 23.40
CA LYS A 191 -3.54 27.58 24.70
C LYS A 191 -2.18 28.21 24.88
N GLU A 192 -1.31 27.99 23.93
CA GLU A 192 0.04 28.57 23.93
C GLU A 192 0.58 28.68 22.49
N GLU A 193 1.41 29.68 22.27
CA GLU A 193 2.16 29.83 21.04
C GLU A 193 3.55 30.41 21.29
N GLY A 194 4.45 30.15 20.34
CA GLY A 194 5.81 30.65 20.35
C GLY A 194 6.62 30.15 19.18
N VAL A 195 7.92 30.27 19.28
CA VAL A 195 8.85 29.90 18.20
C VAL A 195 9.76 28.77 18.67
N TYR A 196 9.99 27.79 17.80
CA TYR A 196 11.03 26.79 17.94
C TYR A 196 12.25 27.18 17.10
N LYS A 197 13.44 26.96 17.64
CA LYS A 197 14.70 27.04 16.93
C LYS A 197 15.54 25.82 17.30
N ASP A 198 16.00 25.08 16.29
CA ASP A 198 16.83 23.88 16.46
C ASP A 198 16.24 22.87 17.48
N GLY A 199 14.93 22.67 17.44
CA GLY A 199 14.17 21.73 18.26
C GLY A 199 13.85 22.22 19.68
N LYS A 200 14.23 23.44 20.04
CA LYS A 200 14.02 24.01 21.38
C LYS A 200 13.12 25.24 21.30
N ARG A 201 12.34 25.49 22.39
CA ARG A 201 11.62 26.74 22.51
C ARG A 201 12.62 27.91 22.55
N ALA A 202 12.34 28.97 21.80
CA ALA A 202 13.18 30.15 21.65
C ALA A 202 12.34 31.42 21.79
N GLY A 203 12.94 32.46 22.36
CA GLY A 203 12.23 33.73 22.55
C GLY A 203 11.09 33.65 23.58
N THR A 204 10.09 34.51 23.41
CA THR A 204 8.92 34.58 24.27
C THR A 204 7.89 33.54 23.84
N TRP A 205 7.30 32.87 24.82
CA TRP A 205 6.14 32.00 24.64
C TRP A 205 4.95 32.64 25.35
N GLU A 206 3.85 32.74 24.65
CA GLU A 206 2.60 33.29 25.17
C GLU A 206 1.70 32.14 25.64
N PHE A 207 1.08 32.31 26.81
CA PHE A 207 0.16 31.35 27.42
C PHE A 207 -1.18 32.01 27.63
N TYR A 208 -2.23 31.41 27.17
CA TYR A 208 -3.59 31.91 27.25
C TYR A 208 -4.32 31.12 28.35
N ILE A 209 -4.83 31.84 29.37
CA ILE A 209 -5.61 31.25 30.47
C ILE A 209 -7.07 31.51 30.12
N GLY A 210 -7.84 30.45 29.82
CA GLY A 210 -9.26 30.52 29.58
C GLY A 210 -10.07 30.79 30.84
#